data_5666391d739d0dd5cf4d751cd1a5a110
#
_entry.id   5666391d739d0dd5cf4d751cd1a5a110
#
_cell.length_a   1.000
_cell.length_b   1.000
_cell.length_c   1.000
_cell.angle_alpha   90.00
_cell.angle_beta   90.00
_cell.angle_gamma   90.00
#
_symmetry.space_group_name_H-M   'P 1'
#
loop_
_entity.id
_entity.type
_entity.pdbx_description
1 polymer ?
#
loop_
_entity_poly.entity_id
_entity_poly.type
_entity_poly.pdbx_seq_one_letter_code
_entity_poly.pdbx_strand_id
1 'polypeptide(L)'
;LTINGFANSIIDLKEAGISKADLFIAVTPFESRNVLACILAKDLGAKKTLARINNDEYFKKAYKPKFIELGVDEIIYPETLAANEIVASVKQPASRVTHEFSGGKLVLSGIKIRDNATIVNKTLEEIGKFSSSFRVVAITRGDSTIIPYGKDQLMPDDIAYFVSTPAALSELYEKTGKDYFGVKNIMILGGSR
;
A
#
# COMPACT_ATOMS: atom_id res chain seq x y z
N LEU A 1 20.39 14.65 -9.93
CA LEU A 1 21.74 14.30 -10.32
C LEU A 1 21.75 12.86 -10.82
N THR A 2 22.31 12.62 -12.00
CA THR A 2 22.49 11.27 -12.56
C THR A 2 23.99 11.01 -12.69
N ILE A 3 24.43 9.85 -12.22
CA ILE A 3 25.83 9.41 -12.30
C ILE A 3 25.85 8.09 -13.05
N ASN A 4 26.70 8.00 -14.06
CA ASN A 4 26.91 6.75 -14.79
C ASN A 4 28.01 5.96 -14.09
N GLY A 5 27.70 4.78 -13.57
CA GLY A 5 28.64 3.97 -12.81
C GLY A 5 28.05 2.62 -12.41
N PHE A 6 28.80 1.85 -11.65
CA PHE A 6 28.41 0.55 -11.13
C PHE A 6 28.03 0.65 -9.65
N ALA A 7 26.82 0.25 -9.28
CA ALA A 7 26.34 0.31 -7.90
C ALA A 7 27.13 -0.56 -6.91
N ASN A 8 27.95 -1.48 -7.39
CA ASN A 8 28.86 -2.31 -6.60
C ASN A 8 30.33 -1.86 -6.69
N SER A 9 30.59 -0.65 -7.22
CA SER A 9 31.91 -0.02 -7.22
C SER A 9 32.03 0.93 -6.03
N ILE A 10 33.03 0.72 -5.18
CA ILE A 10 33.31 1.59 -4.03
C ILE A 10 33.67 3.02 -4.51
N ILE A 11 34.38 3.13 -5.61
CA ILE A 11 34.77 4.42 -6.18
C ILE A 11 33.52 5.19 -6.60
N ASP A 12 32.67 4.57 -7.41
CA ASP A 12 31.46 5.21 -7.95
C ASP A 12 30.46 5.57 -6.84
N LEU A 13 30.34 4.71 -5.81
CA LEU A 13 29.52 5.01 -4.62
C LEU A 13 30.05 6.21 -3.85
N LYS A 14 31.35 6.34 -3.67
CA LYS A 14 31.97 7.50 -3.03
C LYS A 14 31.79 8.78 -3.85
N GLU A 15 31.96 8.69 -5.16
CA GLU A 15 31.75 9.81 -6.10
C GLU A 15 30.27 10.26 -6.07
N ALA A 16 29.34 9.31 -5.94
CA ALA A 16 27.92 9.58 -5.77
C ALA A 16 27.58 10.23 -4.42
N GLY A 17 28.52 10.31 -3.48
CA GLY A 17 28.29 10.91 -2.16
C GLY A 17 27.53 10.01 -1.20
N ILE A 18 27.72 8.69 -1.27
CA ILE A 18 26.97 7.69 -0.49
C ILE A 18 26.97 7.93 1.00
N SER A 19 28.04 8.48 1.58
CA SER A 19 28.16 8.78 3.00
C SER A 19 27.16 9.82 3.50
N LYS A 20 26.51 10.57 2.60
CA LYS A 20 25.47 11.55 2.93
C LYS A 20 24.05 11.00 2.70
N ALA A 21 23.92 9.75 2.24
CA ALA A 21 22.64 9.17 1.92
C ALA A 21 21.88 8.75 3.20
N ASP A 22 20.67 9.26 3.39
CA ASP A 22 19.76 8.80 4.42
C ASP A 22 19.19 7.41 4.08
N LEU A 23 18.96 7.15 2.81
CA LEU A 23 18.48 5.88 2.29
C LEU A 23 19.15 5.55 0.96
N PHE A 24 19.74 4.37 0.87
CA PHE A 24 20.25 3.79 -0.35
C PHE A 24 19.34 2.68 -0.84
N ILE A 25 18.93 2.72 -2.11
CA ILE A 25 18.00 1.76 -2.70
C ILE A 25 18.65 1.09 -3.89
N ALA A 26 18.83 -0.23 -3.83
CA ALA A 26 19.39 -1.04 -4.92
C ALA A 26 18.27 -1.87 -5.57
N VAL A 27 17.90 -1.53 -6.81
CA VAL A 27 16.76 -2.10 -7.55
C VAL A 27 17.13 -2.56 -8.96
N THR A 28 18.37 -2.96 -9.17
CA THR A 28 18.78 -3.53 -10.46
C THR A 28 18.13 -4.90 -10.70
N PRO A 29 18.15 -5.45 -11.93
CA PRO A 29 17.61 -6.79 -12.19
C PRO A 29 18.37 -7.92 -11.47
N PHE A 30 19.58 -7.68 -10.96
CA PHE A 30 20.45 -8.69 -10.38
C PHE A 30 20.47 -8.61 -8.85
N GLU A 31 19.81 -9.54 -8.16
CA GLU A 31 19.66 -9.53 -6.69
C GLU A 31 21.00 -9.56 -5.95
N SER A 32 21.96 -10.40 -6.41
CA SER A 32 23.30 -10.47 -5.80
C SER A 32 24.03 -9.13 -5.85
N ARG A 33 23.87 -8.40 -6.97
CA ARG A 33 24.42 -7.05 -7.12
C ARG A 33 23.75 -6.07 -6.17
N ASN A 34 22.42 -6.17 -6.03
CA ASN A 34 21.65 -5.31 -5.13
C ASN A 34 22.07 -5.51 -3.67
N VAL A 35 22.21 -6.77 -3.25
CA VAL A 35 22.66 -7.11 -1.89
C VAL A 35 24.09 -6.60 -1.65
N LEU A 36 25.03 -6.88 -2.56
CA LEU A 36 26.40 -6.40 -2.45
C LEU A 36 26.46 -4.87 -2.40
N ALA A 37 25.72 -4.19 -3.26
CA ALA A 37 25.66 -2.72 -3.29
C ALA A 37 25.17 -2.14 -1.96
N CYS A 38 24.14 -2.75 -1.34
CA CYS A 38 23.65 -2.35 -0.03
C CYS A 38 24.69 -2.55 1.08
N ILE A 39 25.40 -3.68 1.08
CA ILE A 39 26.47 -3.95 2.04
C ILE A 39 27.58 -2.87 1.95
N LEU A 40 28.05 -2.61 0.73
CA LEU A 40 29.06 -1.58 0.48
C LEU A 40 28.56 -0.17 0.84
N ALA A 41 27.32 0.14 0.48
CA ALA A 41 26.72 1.44 0.81
C ALA A 41 26.62 1.66 2.32
N LYS A 42 26.25 0.62 3.06
CA LYS A 42 26.16 0.65 4.52
C LYS A 42 27.53 0.88 5.16
N ASP A 43 28.53 0.16 4.73
CA ASP A 43 29.93 0.30 5.17
C ASP A 43 30.48 1.70 4.87
N LEU A 44 30.12 2.28 3.74
CA LEU A 44 30.52 3.62 3.32
C LEU A 44 29.71 4.75 3.96
N GLY A 45 28.74 4.46 4.84
CA GLY A 45 28.07 5.43 5.69
C GLY A 45 26.61 5.75 5.33
N ALA A 46 25.97 5.02 4.42
CA ALA A 46 24.52 5.15 4.23
C ALA A 46 23.76 4.79 5.49
N LYS A 47 22.79 5.63 5.92
CA LYS A 47 22.06 5.41 7.18
C LYS A 47 21.14 4.19 7.10
N LYS A 48 20.44 4.02 5.96
CA LYS A 48 19.58 2.86 5.69
C LYS A 48 19.81 2.34 4.29
N THR A 49 19.57 1.05 4.12
CA THR A 49 19.70 0.36 2.83
C THR A 49 18.48 -0.49 2.55
N LEU A 50 18.11 -0.58 1.26
CA LEU A 50 17.01 -1.39 0.78
C LEU A 50 17.45 -2.11 -0.49
N ALA A 51 17.32 -3.45 -0.54
CA ALA A 51 17.64 -4.26 -1.69
C ALA A 51 16.40 -4.91 -2.32
N ARG A 52 16.26 -4.80 -3.64
CA ARG A 52 15.37 -5.66 -4.40
C ARG A 52 15.98 -7.04 -4.51
N ILE A 53 15.20 -8.07 -4.18
CA ILE A 53 15.56 -9.47 -4.33
C ILE A 53 14.45 -10.22 -5.08
N ASN A 54 14.79 -11.35 -5.68
CA ASN A 54 13.87 -12.17 -6.47
C ASN A 54 13.69 -13.57 -5.86
N ASN A 55 14.33 -13.84 -4.72
CA ASN A 55 14.24 -15.11 -4.01
C ASN A 55 13.39 -14.95 -2.74
N ASP A 56 12.23 -15.57 -2.71
CA ASP A 56 11.27 -15.55 -1.60
C ASP A 56 11.81 -16.21 -0.33
N GLU A 57 12.80 -17.11 -0.47
CA GLU A 57 13.42 -17.78 0.67
C GLU A 57 14.02 -16.79 1.68
N TYR A 58 14.56 -15.68 1.20
CA TYR A 58 15.20 -14.68 2.05
C TYR A 58 14.23 -13.90 2.94
N PHE A 59 12.92 -13.93 2.66
CA PHE A 59 11.88 -13.33 3.50
C PHE A 59 11.48 -14.19 4.70
N LYS A 60 11.91 -15.44 4.77
CA LYS A 60 11.63 -16.29 5.93
C LYS A 60 12.23 -15.65 7.19
N LYS A 61 11.48 -15.72 8.29
CA LYS A 61 11.88 -15.12 9.59
C LYS A 61 13.27 -15.53 10.06
N ALA A 62 13.72 -16.72 9.68
CA ALA A 62 15.04 -17.24 10.04
C ALA A 62 16.21 -16.54 9.32
N TYR A 63 15.96 -15.93 8.14
CA TYR A 63 17.02 -15.38 7.30
C TYR A 63 17.03 -13.85 7.27
N LYS A 64 15.88 -13.19 7.45
CA LYS A 64 15.82 -11.72 7.46
C LYS A 64 16.84 -11.06 8.42
N PRO A 65 17.05 -11.55 9.67
CA PRO A 65 18.06 -10.97 10.57
C PRO A 65 19.47 -11.01 10.02
N LYS A 66 19.83 -12.06 9.25
CA LYS A 66 21.16 -12.18 8.65
C LYS A 66 21.45 -11.09 7.62
N PHE A 67 20.45 -10.66 6.86
CA PHE A 67 20.61 -9.54 5.94
C PHE A 67 20.85 -8.21 6.67
N ILE A 68 20.15 -8.00 7.79
CA ILE A 68 20.34 -6.80 8.62
C ILE A 68 21.78 -6.77 9.21
N GLU A 69 22.28 -7.90 9.70
CA GLU A 69 23.65 -8.03 10.19
C GLU A 69 24.69 -7.73 9.11
N LEU A 70 24.40 -8.08 7.85
CA LEU A 70 25.25 -7.79 6.69
C LEU A 70 25.15 -6.33 6.21
N GLY A 71 24.28 -5.51 6.78
CA GLY A 71 24.08 -4.12 6.39
C GLY A 71 23.00 -3.89 5.33
N VAL A 72 22.11 -4.87 5.11
CA VAL A 72 20.89 -4.71 4.29
C VAL A 72 19.70 -4.57 5.25
N ASP A 73 19.28 -3.33 5.50
CA ASP A 73 18.25 -3.05 6.52
C ASP A 73 16.86 -3.54 6.10
N GLU A 74 16.53 -3.44 4.80
CA GLU A 74 15.27 -3.94 4.25
C GLU A 74 15.48 -4.63 2.90
N ILE A 75 14.63 -5.63 2.67
CA ILE A 75 14.54 -6.36 1.40
C ILE A 75 13.13 -6.28 0.86
N ILE A 76 12.99 -6.11 -0.45
CA ILE A 76 11.69 -6.09 -1.14
C ILE A 76 11.67 -7.13 -2.27
N TYR A 77 10.51 -7.75 -2.44
CA TYR A 77 10.21 -8.64 -3.55
C TYR A 77 8.98 -8.08 -4.28
N PRO A 78 9.18 -7.37 -5.40
CA PRO A 78 8.11 -6.67 -6.10
C PRO A 78 6.93 -7.56 -6.49
N GLU A 79 7.21 -8.79 -6.88
CA GLU A 79 6.18 -9.75 -7.30
C GLU A 79 5.25 -10.12 -6.15
N THR A 80 5.75 -10.26 -4.93
CA THR A 80 4.92 -10.48 -3.74
C THR A 80 4.09 -9.23 -3.40
N LEU A 81 4.66 -8.04 -3.54
CA LEU A 81 3.92 -6.80 -3.34
C LEU A 81 2.77 -6.68 -4.35
N ALA A 82 3.05 -6.93 -5.63
CA ALA A 82 2.03 -6.93 -6.68
C ALA A 82 0.96 -7.99 -6.44
N ALA A 83 1.35 -9.21 -6.04
CA ALA A 83 0.40 -10.27 -5.73
C ALA A 83 -0.51 -9.90 -4.55
N ASN A 84 0.04 -9.28 -3.50
CA ASN A 84 -0.75 -8.82 -2.36
C ASN A 84 -1.75 -7.73 -2.76
N GLU A 85 -1.35 -6.81 -3.64
CA GLU A 85 -2.24 -5.75 -4.17
C GLU A 85 -3.37 -6.33 -5.00
N ILE A 86 -3.08 -7.31 -5.87
CA ILE A 86 -4.09 -8.04 -6.65
C ILE A 86 -5.06 -8.76 -5.70
N VAL A 87 -4.56 -9.46 -4.67
CA VAL A 87 -5.38 -10.16 -3.69
C VAL A 87 -6.28 -9.19 -2.93
N ALA A 88 -5.74 -8.02 -2.52
CA ALA A 88 -6.54 -6.99 -1.86
C ALA A 88 -7.66 -6.46 -2.76
N SER A 89 -7.35 -6.19 -4.04
CA SER A 89 -8.33 -5.75 -5.05
C SER A 89 -9.41 -6.80 -5.31
N VAL A 90 -9.05 -8.08 -5.32
CA VAL A 90 -10.00 -9.20 -5.51
C VAL A 90 -10.92 -9.35 -4.29
N LYS A 91 -10.36 -9.21 -3.09
CA LYS A 91 -11.16 -9.29 -1.84
C LYS A 91 -12.16 -8.14 -1.70
N GLN A 92 -11.83 -6.97 -2.22
CA GLN A 92 -12.64 -5.75 -2.08
C GLN A 92 -12.83 -5.02 -3.41
N PRO A 93 -13.51 -5.65 -4.39
CA PRO A 93 -13.61 -5.12 -5.76
C PRO A 93 -14.42 -3.81 -5.84
N ALA A 94 -15.20 -3.49 -4.82
CA ALA A 94 -16.00 -2.25 -4.77
C ALA A 94 -15.21 -1.04 -4.24
N SER A 95 -14.03 -1.24 -3.61
CA SER A 95 -13.17 -0.17 -3.10
C SER A 95 -12.12 0.25 -4.13
N ARG A 96 -11.82 1.55 -4.18
CA ARG A 96 -10.69 2.10 -4.97
C ARG A 96 -9.37 2.01 -4.21
N VAL A 97 -9.46 2.15 -2.90
CA VAL A 97 -8.33 2.10 -1.98
C VAL A 97 -8.73 1.22 -0.82
N THR A 98 -7.85 0.34 -0.41
CA THR A 98 -8.04 -0.52 0.75
C THR A 98 -6.75 -0.55 1.55
N HIS A 99 -6.87 -0.35 2.87
CA HIS A 99 -5.76 -0.53 3.78
C HIS A 99 -6.23 -1.22 5.07
N GLU A 100 -5.53 -2.29 5.47
CA GLU A 100 -5.83 -3.04 6.67
C GLU A 100 -4.97 -2.54 7.84
N PHE A 101 -5.61 -2.31 9.00
CA PHE A 101 -4.94 -1.95 10.26
C PHE A 101 -5.07 -3.09 11.28
N SER A 102 -4.12 -3.14 12.21
CA SER A 102 -4.14 -4.05 13.36
C SER A 102 -4.35 -5.51 12.96
N GLY A 103 -3.68 -5.97 11.89
CA GLY A 103 -3.78 -7.35 11.41
C GLY A 103 -5.17 -7.68 10.83
N GLY A 104 -5.80 -6.73 10.15
CA GLY A 104 -7.09 -6.90 9.50
C GLY A 104 -8.31 -6.69 10.41
N LYS A 105 -8.13 -6.22 11.64
CA LYS A 105 -9.26 -5.93 12.56
C LYS A 105 -10.05 -4.69 12.13
N LEU A 106 -9.40 -3.73 11.50
CA LEU A 106 -10.00 -2.53 10.92
C LEU A 106 -9.55 -2.39 9.47
N VAL A 107 -10.44 -1.89 8.63
CA VAL A 107 -10.20 -1.66 7.21
C VAL A 107 -10.57 -0.22 6.88
N LEU A 108 -9.65 0.47 6.21
CA LEU A 108 -9.93 1.73 5.51
C LEU A 108 -10.33 1.39 4.08
N SER A 109 -11.49 1.88 3.65
CA SER A 109 -12.00 1.67 2.30
C SER A 109 -12.33 3.00 1.63
N GLY A 110 -11.68 3.32 0.53
CA GLY A 110 -12.01 4.48 -0.31
C GLY A 110 -13.07 4.08 -1.34
N ILE A 111 -14.29 4.57 -1.20
CA ILE A 111 -15.44 4.17 -2.02
C ILE A 111 -16.02 5.39 -2.72
N LYS A 112 -16.20 5.29 -4.06
CA LYS A 112 -16.91 6.30 -4.82
C LYS A 112 -18.41 6.18 -4.53
N ILE A 113 -19.03 7.27 -4.05
CA ILE A 113 -20.47 7.36 -3.78
C ILE A 113 -21.23 7.44 -5.11
N ARG A 114 -22.21 6.57 -5.29
CA ARG A 114 -23.08 6.56 -6.46
C ARG A 114 -24.35 7.34 -6.22
N ASP A 115 -25.03 7.77 -7.29
CA ASP A 115 -26.30 8.51 -7.22
C ASP A 115 -27.41 7.72 -6.50
N ASN A 116 -27.40 6.39 -6.63
CA ASN A 116 -28.34 5.48 -6.00
C ASN A 116 -27.97 5.10 -4.55
N ALA A 117 -26.90 5.67 -3.99
CA ALA A 117 -26.46 5.37 -2.63
C ALA A 117 -27.50 5.85 -1.61
N THR A 118 -27.83 5.02 -0.62
CA THR A 118 -28.81 5.38 0.43
C THR A 118 -28.29 6.44 1.39
N ILE A 119 -26.97 6.70 1.38
CA ILE A 119 -26.29 7.71 2.21
C ILE A 119 -26.02 9.02 1.46
N VAL A 120 -26.35 9.10 0.17
CA VAL A 120 -26.17 10.32 -0.62
C VAL A 120 -27.10 11.43 -0.12
N ASN A 121 -26.60 12.68 -0.12
CA ASN A 121 -27.30 13.88 0.36
C ASN A 121 -27.73 13.82 1.85
N LYS A 122 -27.20 12.88 2.62
CA LYS A 122 -27.39 12.81 4.06
C LYS A 122 -26.18 13.37 4.80
N THR A 123 -26.43 13.99 5.94
CA THR A 123 -25.36 14.43 6.84
C THR A 123 -24.72 13.24 7.54
N LEU A 124 -23.47 13.37 7.96
CA LEU A 124 -22.79 12.30 8.69
C LEU A 124 -23.45 12.00 10.05
N GLU A 125 -24.10 13.00 10.67
CA GLU A 125 -24.91 12.80 11.87
C GLU A 125 -26.12 11.90 11.59
N GLU A 126 -26.82 12.14 10.48
CA GLU A 126 -27.95 11.29 10.06
C GLU A 126 -27.48 9.88 9.77
N ILE A 127 -26.37 9.71 9.04
CA ILE A 127 -25.78 8.40 8.76
C ILE A 127 -25.42 7.68 10.06
N GLY A 128 -24.81 8.39 11.02
CA GLY A 128 -24.43 7.83 12.31
C GLY A 128 -25.60 7.36 13.19
N LYS A 129 -26.83 7.87 12.97
CA LYS A 129 -28.02 7.45 13.70
C LYS A 129 -28.53 6.07 13.27
N PHE A 130 -28.32 5.69 12.02
CA PHE A 130 -28.81 4.40 11.50
C PHE A 130 -27.70 3.39 11.19
N SER A 131 -26.43 3.77 11.29
CA SER A 131 -25.32 2.83 11.18
C SER A 131 -24.15 3.26 12.06
N SER A 132 -23.75 2.37 12.95
CA SER A 132 -22.54 2.51 13.78
C SER A 132 -21.39 1.62 13.29
N SER A 133 -21.61 0.86 12.20
CA SER A 133 -20.70 -0.16 11.70
C SER A 133 -19.47 0.42 11.01
N PHE A 134 -19.54 1.68 10.61
CA PHE A 134 -18.44 2.39 9.92
C PHE A 134 -18.37 3.87 10.30
N ARG A 135 -17.25 4.51 10.02
CA ARG A 135 -17.03 5.96 10.17
C ARG A 135 -16.43 6.53 8.92
N VAL A 136 -16.93 7.70 8.49
CA VAL A 136 -16.31 8.50 7.42
C VAL A 136 -15.17 9.31 8.03
N VAL A 137 -13.96 9.17 7.51
CA VAL A 137 -12.76 9.85 8.04
C VAL A 137 -12.22 10.92 7.10
N ALA A 138 -12.50 10.82 5.79
CA ALA A 138 -12.16 11.83 4.80
C ALA A 138 -13.11 11.73 3.61
N ILE A 139 -13.22 12.82 2.86
CA ILE A 139 -13.99 12.90 1.60
C ILE A 139 -13.11 13.60 0.58
N THR A 140 -12.91 12.99 -0.59
CA THR A 140 -12.33 13.68 -1.75
C THR A 140 -13.47 14.09 -2.68
N ARG A 141 -13.59 15.38 -2.91
CA ARG A 141 -14.57 16.01 -3.81
C ARG A 141 -13.84 16.84 -4.85
N GLY A 142 -13.87 16.39 -6.11
CA GLY A 142 -12.99 16.95 -7.14
C GLY A 142 -11.53 16.82 -6.73
N ASP A 143 -10.80 17.94 -6.71
CA ASP A 143 -9.38 17.99 -6.34
C ASP A 143 -9.15 18.32 -4.86
N SER A 144 -10.21 18.41 -4.05
CA SER A 144 -10.13 18.81 -2.65
C SER A 144 -10.36 17.62 -1.71
N THR A 145 -9.59 17.55 -0.62
CA THR A 145 -9.80 16.60 0.46
C THR A 145 -10.41 17.34 1.66
N ILE A 146 -11.53 16.82 2.16
CA ILE A 146 -12.30 17.35 3.27
C ILE A 146 -12.16 16.37 4.43
N ILE A 147 -11.83 16.88 5.62
CA ILE A 147 -11.98 16.16 6.88
C ILE A 147 -13.37 16.50 7.41
N PRO A 148 -14.32 15.56 7.32
CA PRO A 148 -15.72 15.91 7.51
C PRO A 148 -16.12 15.98 8.98
N TYR A 149 -17.11 16.86 9.23
CA TYR A 149 -17.83 16.97 10.51
C TYR A 149 -19.25 16.42 10.38
N GLY A 150 -19.97 16.29 11.50
CA GLY A 150 -21.29 15.70 11.54
C GLY A 150 -22.32 16.34 10.59
N LYS A 151 -22.21 17.64 10.32
CA LYS A 151 -23.12 18.39 9.44
C LYS A 151 -22.76 18.30 7.95
N ASP A 152 -21.57 17.79 7.61
CA ASP A 152 -21.18 17.61 6.22
C ASP A 152 -21.99 16.50 5.57
N GLN A 153 -22.26 16.64 4.27
CA GLN A 153 -23.05 15.71 3.47
C GLN A 153 -22.16 14.98 2.47
N LEU A 154 -22.48 13.72 2.26
CA LEU A 154 -21.95 12.94 1.14
C LEU A 154 -22.73 13.27 -0.13
N MET A 155 -21.99 13.58 -1.18
CA MET A 155 -22.54 13.92 -2.50
C MET A 155 -22.23 12.81 -3.52
N PRO A 156 -23.02 12.73 -4.60
CA PRO A 156 -22.67 11.90 -5.74
C PRO A 156 -21.24 12.21 -6.23
N ASP A 157 -20.56 11.19 -6.68
CA ASP A 157 -19.17 11.24 -7.17
C ASP A 157 -18.08 11.51 -6.14
N ASP A 158 -18.42 11.81 -4.88
CA ASP A 158 -17.43 11.86 -3.80
C ASP A 158 -16.70 10.52 -3.67
N ILE A 159 -15.41 10.58 -3.37
CA ILE A 159 -14.69 9.42 -2.85
C ILE A 159 -14.66 9.56 -1.34
N ALA A 160 -15.49 8.79 -0.64
CA ALA A 160 -15.51 8.79 0.81
C ALA A 160 -14.63 7.66 1.37
N TYR A 161 -13.82 8.00 2.36
CA TYR A 161 -12.94 7.07 3.05
C TYR A 161 -13.61 6.63 4.35
N PHE A 162 -13.87 5.34 4.43
CA PHE A 162 -14.56 4.72 5.56
C PHE A 162 -13.59 3.86 6.36
N VAL A 163 -13.68 3.93 7.67
CA VAL A 163 -13.07 2.96 8.58
C VAL A 163 -14.18 2.06 9.12
N SER A 164 -14.00 0.76 8.96
CA SER A 164 -14.97 -0.26 9.39
C SER A 164 -14.28 -1.55 9.83
N THR A 165 -15.04 -2.47 10.41
CA THR A 165 -14.59 -3.86 10.55
C THR A 165 -14.81 -4.61 9.24
N PRO A 166 -14.09 -5.72 8.98
CA PRO A 166 -14.33 -6.55 7.79
C PRO A 166 -15.78 -7.04 7.67
N ALA A 167 -16.43 -7.31 8.79
CA ALA A 167 -17.83 -7.77 8.83
C ALA A 167 -18.82 -6.69 8.36
N ALA A 168 -18.48 -5.42 8.50
CA ALA A 168 -19.34 -4.31 8.11
C ALA A 168 -19.23 -3.90 6.64
N LEU A 169 -18.29 -4.48 5.88
CA LEU A 169 -18.03 -4.08 4.50
C LEU A 169 -19.23 -4.33 3.58
N SER A 170 -19.97 -5.41 3.74
CA SER A 170 -21.15 -5.71 2.91
C SER A 170 -22.23 -4.63 3.08
N GLU A 171 -22.52 -4.25 4.33
CA GLU A 171 -23.46 -3.15 4.62
C GLU A 171 -22.96 -1.84 4.02
N LEU A 172 -21.67 -1.55 4.18
CA LEU A 172 -21.06 -0.33 3.65
C LEU A 172 -21.19 -0.23 2.11
N TYR A 173 -20.95 -1.31 1.40
CA TYR A 173 -21.10 -1.33 -0.07
C TYR A 173 -22.55 -1.10 -0.48
N GLU A 174 -23.52 -1.78 0.14
CA GLU A 174 -24.94 -1.56 -0.10
C GLU A 174 -25.34 -0.10 0.13
N LYS A 175 -24.90 0.49 1.25
CA LYS A 175 -25.18 1.91 1.58
C LYS A 175 -24.58 2.89 0.60
N THR A 176 -23.44 2.58 0.01
CA THR A 176 -22.75 3.41 -1.01
C THR A 176 -23.26 3.19 -2.44
N GLY A 177 -24.29 2.36 -2.62
CA GLY A 177 -24.90 2.05 -3.92
C GLY A 177 -24.10 1.07 -4.76
N LYS A 178 -23.21 0.31 -4.13
CA LYS A 178 -22.40 -0.71 -4.82
C LYS A 178 -22.89 -2.11 -4.47
N ASP A 179 -22.94 -2.96 -5.48
CA ASP A 179 -23.20 -4.37 -5.27
C ASP A 179 -21.98 -5.03 -4.64
N TYR A 180 -22.19 -5.68 -3.51
CA TYR A 180 -21.17 -6.56 -2.94
C TYR A 180 -21.27 -7.93 -3.64
N PHE A 181 -20.26 -8.26 -4.42
CA PHE A 181 -20.13 -9.61 -4.97
C PHE A 181 -18.80 -10.22 -4.51
N GLY A 182 -18.90 -11.38 -3.89
CA GLY A 182 -17.70 -12.17 -3.59
C GLY A 182 -17.12 -12.76 -4.88
N VAL A 183 -15.89 -12.43 -5.20
CA VAL A 183 -15.20 -13.03 -6.35
C VAL A 183 -14.99 -14.52 -6.09
N LYS A 184 -15.57 -15.38 -6.93
CA LYS A 184 -15.49 -16.85 -6.80
C LYS A 184 -14.57 -17.48 -7.85
N ASN A 185 -14.51 -16.87 -9.04
CA ASN A 185 -13.74 -17.37 -10.16
C ASN A 185 -12.80 -16.28 -10.67
N ILE A 186 -11.53 -16.63 -10.83
CA ILE A 186 -10.49 -15.72 -11.30
C ILE A 186 -9.82 -16.37 -12.51
N MET A 187 -9.66 -15.62 -13.59
CA MET A 187 -8.82 -16.02 -14.71
C MET A 187 -7.60 -15.12 -14.75
N ILE A 188 -6.42 -15.72 -14.76
CA ILE A 188 -5.14 -15.00 -14.83
C ILE A 188 -4.52 -15.28 -16.18
N LEU A 189 -4.30 -14.23 -16.98
CA LEU A 189 -3.57 -14.30 -18.24
C LEU A 189 -2.18 -13.72 -18.03
N GLY A 190 -1.15 -14.51 -18.30
CA GLY A 190 0.23 -14.19 -17.98
C GLY A 190 0.68 -14.96 -16.74
N GLY A 191 1.85 -14.66 -16.23
CA GLY A 191 2.48 -15.37 -15.10
C GLY A 191 3.93 -15.74 -15.38
N SER A 192 4.53 -15.06 -16.37
CA SER A 192 5.97 -15.15 -16.60
C SER A 192 6.73 -14.48 -15.45
N ARG A 193 7.91 -15.05 -15.15
CA ARG A 193 8.89 -14.44 -14.26
C ARG A 193 9.62 -13.31 -14.95
#